data_413faee0b001a80f98e9ca95d90c0db2
#
_entry.id   413faee0b001a80f98e9ca95d90c0db2
#
_cell.length_a   1.000
_cell.length_b   1.000
_cell.length_c   1.000
_cell.angle_alpha   90.00
_cell.angle_beta   90.00
_cell.angle_gamma   90.00
#
_symmetry.space_group_name_H-M   'P 1'
#
loop_
_entity.id
_entity.type
_entity.pdbx_description
1 polymer ?
#
loop_
_entity_poly.entity_id
_entity_poly.type
_entity_poly.pdbx_seq_one_letter_code
_entity_poly.pdbx_strand_id
1 'polypeptide(L)'
;TVREELAFSVFHSISAFCNAGFSTLPGNLGNEMVMHGHNTIYITISFLIILGGIGFPILVNLYETVAYEAKRIYHRYIKGNKRTLRKIHLYNLNTRIVLIMTAILLIVGTVAIVALEWNNAFAGMSATDKWVQGFFNATCPRTAGFSSVGMTTFSMQTLLLMVILMM
;
A
#
# COMPACT_ATOMS: atom_id res chain seq x y z
N THR A 1 -0.34 6.95 26.52
CA THR A 1 -0.92 8.32 26.59
C THR A 1 -1.19 8.86 25.18
N VAL A 2 -2.15 9.80 25.03
CA VAL A 2 -2.51 10.43 23.73
C VAL A 2 -1.26 11.00 23.03
N ARG A 3 -0.29 11.49 23.79
CA ARG A 3 0.98 12.01 23.24
C ARG A 3 1.84 10.92 22.63
N GLU A 4 1.90 9.74 23.20
CA GLU A 4 2.63 8.59 22.68
C GLU A 4 1.95 8.03 21.43
N GLU A 5 0.63 7.98 21.40
CA GLU A 5 -0.15 7.54 20.23
C GLU A 5 0.03 8.50 19.06
N LEU A 6 0.05 9.81 19.31
CA LEU A 6 0.34 10.81 18.29
C LEU A 6 1.77 10.66 17.76
N ALA A 7 2.76 10.51 18.65
CA ALA A 7 4.15 10.32 18.25
C ALA A 7 4.33 9.04 17.42
N PHE A 8 3.69 7.94 17.83
CA PHE A 8 3.65 6.69 17.09
C PHE A 8 3.06 6.86 15.69
N SER A 9 1.89 7.49 15.60
CA SER A 9 1.17 7.68 14.34
C SER A 9 1.96 8.56 13.36
N VAL A 10 2.53 9.67 13.83
CA VAL A 10 3.35 10.57 13.01
C VAL A 10 4.62 9.88 12.55
N PHE A 11 5.33 9.21 13.45
CA PHE A 11 6.56 8.51 13.11
C PHE A 11 6.33 7.43 12.04
N HIS A 12 5.34 6.56 12.25
CA HIS A 12 5.05 5.46 11.31
C HIS A 12 4.50 5.96 9.98
N SER A 13 3.75 7.07 9.96
CA SER A 13 3.28 7.69 8.73
C SER A 13 4.43 8.22 7.89
N ILE A 14 5.39 8.92 8.50
CA ILE A 14 6.59 9.42 7.82
C ILE A 14 7.46 8.25 7.34
N SER A 15 7.72 7.27 8.21
CA SER A 15 8.51 6.07 7.89
C SER A 15 7.91 5.28 6.73
N ALA A 16 6.58 5.13 6.70
CA ALA A 16 5.86 4.46 5.62
C ALA A 16 5.91 5.25 4.30
N PHE A 17 5.65 6.54 4.33
CA PHE A 17 5.66 7.37 3.13
C PHE A 17 7.07 7.50 2.52
N CYS A 18 8.10 7.60 3.38
CA CYS A 18 9.50 7.62 2.93
C CYS A 18 10.04 6.23 2.57
N ASN A 19 9.23 5.16 2.70
CA ASN A 19 9.64 3.77 2.51
C ASN A 19 10.88 3.38 3.35
N ALA A 20 10.98 3.92 4.57
CA ALA A 20 12.14 3.71 5.45
C ALA A 20 12.05 2.40 6.26
N GLY A 21 10.84 1.93 6.57
CA GLY A 21 10.59 0.66 7.26
C GLY A 21 10.95 0.63 8.74
N PHE A 22 11.27 1.77 9.34
CA PHE A 22 11.58 1.83 10.76
C PHE A 22 10.30 1.83 11.60
N SER A 23 10.33 1.07 12.69
CA SER A 23 9.27 1.04 13.70
C SER A 23 9.85 1.34 15.08
N THR A 24 9.06 1.99 15.92
CA THR A 24 9.39 2.21 17.34
C THR A 24 9.01 1.01 18.21
N LEU A 25 8.34 0.01 17.64
CA LEU A 25 7.92 -1.20 18.36
C LEU A 25 8.96 -2.31 18.23
N PRO A 26 9.24 -3.04 19.30
CA PRO A 26 10.03 -4.26 19.23
C PRO A 26 9.25 -5.30 18.37
N GLY A 27 9.95 -5.94 17.42
CA GLY A 27 9.30 -6.86 16.46
C GLY A 27 8.62 -6.19 15.27
N ASN A 28 8.87 -4.89 15.05
CA ASN A 28 8.27 -4.10 13.96
C ASN A 28 6.73 -4.06 14.10
N LEU A 29 5.98 -4.13 13.00
CA LEU A 29 4.52 -4.15 13.02
C LEU A 29 3.92 -5.54 13.33
N GLY A 30 4.75 -6.56 13.52
CA GLY A 30 4.36 -7.88 14.01
C GLY A 30 4.17 -7.95 15.53
N ASN A 31 4.21 -6.82 16.24
CA ASN A 31 3.95 -6.77 17.67
C ASN A 31 2.47 -7.10 17.96
N GLU A 32 2.23 -7.87 19.03
CA GLU A 32 0.88 -8.31 19.44
C GLU A 32 -0.10 -7.15 19.63
N MET A 33 0.39 -5.99 20.08
CA MET A 33 -0.42 -4.77 20.21
C MET A 33 -1.04 -4.29 18.88
N VAL A 34 -0.38 -4.58 17.75
CA VAL A 34 -0.84 -4.18 16.42
C VAL A 34 -1.60 -5.31 15.75
N MET A 35 -1.22 -6.58 16.00
CA MET A 35 -1.84 -7.75 15.35
C MET A 35 -3.28 -7.99 15.75
N HIS A 36 -3.65 -7.72 17.02
CA HIS A 36 -5.00 -7.99 17.51
C HIS A 36 -5.97 -6.86 17.17
N GLY A 37 -6.66 -6.96 16.02
CA GLY A 37 -7.83 -6.14 15.70
C GLY A 37 -7.57 -4.82 14.97
N HIS A 38 -6.35 -4.51 14.55
CA HIS A 38 -6.02 -3.23 13.92
C HIS A 38 -5.69 -3.35 12.42
N ASN A 39 -6.49 -4.08 11.66
CA ASN A 39 -6.35 -4.20 10.19
C ASN A 39 -6.25 -2.85 9.47
N THR A 40 -6.90 -1.83 10.02
CA THR A 40 -6.85 -0.46 9.51
C THR A 40 -5.44 0.09 9.47
N ILE A 41 -4.59 -0.22 10.45
CA ILE A 41 -3.19 0.23 10.50
C ILE A 41 -2.41 -0.36 9.30
N TYR A 42 -2.52 -1.66 9.07
CA TYR A 42 -1.85 -2.33 7.96
C TYR A 42 -2.27 -1.79 6.59
N ILE A 43 -3.59 -1.56 6.42
CA ILE A 43 -4.12 -0.98 5.18
C ILE A 43 -3.60 0.45 4.99
N THR A 44 -3.65 1.29 6.03
CA THR A 44 -3.19 2.69 5.97
C THR A 44 -1.70 2.77 5.64
N ILE A 45 -0.88 1.98 6.33
CA ILE A 45 0.57 1.93 6.08
C ILE A 45 0.85 1.43 4.66
N SER A 46 0.17 0.38 4.18
CA SER A 46 0.32 -0.09 2.80
C SER A 46 0.01 1.00 1.77
N PHE A 47 -1.05 1.78 1.98
CA PHE A 47 -1.37 2.91 1.11
C PHE A 47 -0.28 3.98 1.11
N LEU A 48 0.27 4.33 2.28
CA LEU A 48 1.36 5.29 2.39
C LEU A 48 2.62 4.81 1.67
N ILE A 49 2.97 3.53 1.83
CA ILE A 49 4.09 2.90 1.12
C ILE A 49 3.90 2.96 -0.40
N ILE A 50 2.70 2.61 -0.89
CA ILE A 50 2.40 2.64 -2.32
C ILE A 50 2.50 4.08 -2.85
N LEU A 51 1.93 5.06 -2.15
CA LEU A 51 2.01 6.47 -2.54
C LEU A 51 3.46 6.97 -2.55
N GLY A 52 4.24 6.64 -1.54
CA GLY A 52 5.66 6.98 -1.48
C GLY A 52 6.49 6.34 -2.60
N GLY A 53 6.21 5.05 -2.88
CA GLY A 53 6.94 4.27 -3.89
C GLY A 53 6.63 4.63 -5.34
N ILE A 54 5.45 5.20 -5.63
CA ILE A 54 5.07 5.62 -6.98
C ILE A 54 5.91 6.80 -7.46
N GLY A 55 6.37 7.65 -6.53
CA GLY A 55 7.21 8.81 -6.84
C GLY A 55 6.44 10.10 -7.10
N PHE A 56 7.05 11.21 -6.69
CA PHE A 56 6.43 12.55 -6.70
C PHE A 56 5.90 13.02 -8.07
N PRO A 57 6.62 12.85 -9.20
CA PRO A 57 6.12 13.30 -10.50
C PRO A 57 4.83 12.60 -10.92
N ILE A 58 4.68 11.32 -10.57
CA ILE A 58 3.50 10.54 -10.89
C ILE A 58 2.33 10.92 -9.98
N LEU A 59 2.61 11.21 -8.70
CA LEU A 59 1.61 11.70 -7.75
C LEU A 59 1.02 13.04 -8.18
N VAL A 60 1.87 13.98 -8.64
CA VAL A 60 1.40 15.27 -9.17
C VAL A 60 0.52 15.07 -10.40
N ASN A 61 0.93 14.23 -11.33
CA ASN A 61 0.15 13.93 -12.54
C ASN A 61 -1.20 13.26 -12.19
N LEU A 62 -1.19 12.35 -11.20
CA LEU A 62 -2.42 11.72 -10.70
C LEU A 62 -3.35 12.74 -10.06
N TYR A 63 -2.81 13.63 -9.22
CA TYR A 63 -3.58 14.70 -8.58
C TYR A 63 -4.21 15.64 -9.62
N GLU A 64 -3.45 16.09 -10.61
CA GLU A 64 -3.96 16.93 -11.69
C GLU A 64 -5.08 16.23 -12.47
N THR A 65 -4.92 14.94 -12.74
CA THR A 65 -5.93 14.14 -13.43
C THR A 65 -7.22 14.02 -12.62
N VAL A 66 -7.10 13.67 -11.33
CA VAL A 66 -8.26 13.54 -10.44
C VAL A 66 -8.94 14.89 -10.25
N ALA A 67 -8.17 15.96 -10.04
CA ALA A 67 -8.72 17.33 -9.92
C ALA A 67 -9.46 17.79 -11.19
N TYR A 68 -8.92 17.43 -12.36
CA TYR A 68 -9.58 17.72 -13.64
C TYR A 68 -10.89 16.95 -13.79
N GLU A 69 -10.91 15.66 -13.53
CA GLU A 69 -12.13 14.84 -13.62
C GLU A 69 -13.17 15.28 -12.57
N ALA A 70 -12.74 15.62 -11.36
CA ALA A 70 -13.63 16.16 -10.33
C ALA A 70 -14.27 17.49 -10.77
N LYS A 71 -13.48 18.43 -11.34
CA LYS A 71 -13.99 19.67 -11.91
C LYS A 71 -14.95 19.42 -13.09
N ARG A 72 -14.64 18.44 -13.94
CA ARG A 72 -15.47 18.05 -15.07
C ARG A 72 -16.82 17.50 -14.60
N ILE A 73 -16.83 16.63 -13.59
CA ILE A 73 -18.05 16.08 -12.98
C ILE A 73 -18.86 17.21 -12.34
N TYR A 74 -18.22 18.10 -11.58
CA TYR A 74 -18.84 19.26 -10.96
C TYR A 74 -19.52 20.16 -11.99
N HIS A 75 -18.82 20.53 -13.08
CA HIS A 75 -19.39 21.37 -14.15
C HIS A 75 -20.53 20.68 -14.90
N ARG A 76 -20.45 19.35 -15.07
CA ARG A 76 -21.50 18.58 -15.77
C ARG A 76 -22.79 18.48 -14.95
N TYR A 77 -22.68 18.25 -13.64
CA TYR A 77 -23.83 18.00 -12.77
C TYR A 77 -24.41 19.29 -12.17
N ILE A 78 -23.60 20.29 -11.86
CA ILE A 78 -24.04 21.48 -11.11
C ILE A 78 -24.25 22.69 -12.04
N LYS A 79 -23.41 22.91 -13.05
CA LYS A 79 -23.53 24.09 -13.96
C LYS A 79 -24.23 23.81 -15.29
N GLY A 80 -24.59 22.58 -15.61
CA GLY A 80 -25.29 22.25 -16.87
C GLY A 80 -24.55 22.67 -18.17
N ASN A 81 -23.31 23.12 -18.07
CA ASN A 81 -22.58 23.73 -19.16
C ASN A 81 -21.70 22.68 -19.86
N LYS A 82 -22.06 22.33 -21.08
CA LYS A 82 -21.32 21.39 -21.95
C LYS A 82 -20.00 21.98 -22.51
N ARG A 83 -19.36 22.95 -21.84
CA ARG A 83 -18.03 23.38 -22.26
C ARG A 83 -17.09 22.18 -22.05
N THR A 84 -16.71 21.57 -23.18
CA THR A 84 -15.64 20.60 -23.26
C THR A 84 -14.35 21.27 -22.78
N LEU A 85 -14.01 21.07 -21.51
CA LEU A 85 -12.68 21.42 -21.02
C LEU A 85 -11.71 20.66 -21.93
N ARG A 86 -10.83 21.40 -22.58
CA ARG A 86 -9.84 20.88 -23.54
C ARG A 86 -9.13 19.71 -22.89
N LYS A 87 -9.18 18.53 -23.53
CA LYS A 87 -8.52 17.33 -23.10
C LYS A 87 -7.01 17.60 -23.16
N ILE A 88 -6.43 18.09 -22.07
CA ILE A 88 -4.98 18.10 -21.90
C ILE A 88 -4.59 16.63 -21.80
N HIS A 89 -3.50 16.23 -22.42
CA HIS A 89 -2.94 14.87 -22.33
C HIS A 89 -2.45 14.63 -20.89
N LEU A 90 -3.41 14.34 -19.98
CA LEU A 90 -3.18 14.26 -18.54
C LEU A 90 -2.45 12.96 -18.16
N TYR A 91 -2.56 11.93 -18.99
CA TYR A 91 -1.88 10.66 -18.76
C TYR A 91 -0.60 10.55 -19.58
N ASN A 92 0.54 10.85 -18.97
CA ASN A 92 1.83 10.48 -19.52
C ASN A 92 1.90 8.95 -19.62
N LEU A 93 2.43 8.43 -20.73
CA LEU A 93 2.63 6.99 -20.95
C LEU A 93 3.34 6.33 -19.77
N ASN A 94 4.34 7.00 -19.23
CA ASN A 94 5.10 6.55 -18.07
C ASN A 94 4.21 6.35 -16.82
N THR A 95 3.36 7.33 -16.48
CA THR A 95 2.41 7.25 -15.37
C THR A 95 1.49 6.05 -15.51
N ARG A 96 0.98 5.81 -16.72
CA ARG A 96 0.08 4.68 -17.00
C ARG A 96 0.79 3.34 -16.81
N ILE A 97 2.00 3.20 -17.34
CA ILE A 97 2.78 1.95 -17.20
C ILE A 97 3.06 1.67 -15.73
N VAL A 98 3.57 2.66 -14.98
CA VAL A 98 3.90 2.48 -13.57
C VAL A 98 2.68 2.10 -12.74
N LEU A 99 1.54 2.76 -12.93
CA LEU A 99 0.31 2.43 -12.19
C LEU A 99 -0.20 1.02 -12.51
N ILE A 100 -0.22 0.63 -13.79
CA ILE A 100 -0.66 -0.71 -14.20
C ILE A 100 0.27 -1.77 -13.65
N MET A 101 1.59 -1.62 -13.79
CA MET A 101 2.56 -2.58 -13.28
C MET A 101 2.51 -2.70 -11.76
N THR A 102 2.36 -1.56 -11.05
CA THR A 102 2.17 -1.57 -9.60
C THR A 102 0.91 -2.35 -9.19
N ALA A 103 -0.21 -2.10 -9.85
CA ALA A 103 -1.47 -2.80 -9.57
C ALA A 103 -1.36 -4.31 -9.83
N ILE A 104 -0.78 -4.71 -10.97
CA ILE A 104 -0.60 -6.13 -11.33
C ILE A 104 0.28 -6.82 -10.29
N LEU A 105 1.45 -6.25 -9.95
CA LEU A 105 2.37 -6.84 -8.99
C LEU A 105 1.77 -6.95 -7.59
N LEU A 106 0.99 -5.96 -7.15
CA LEU A 106 0.29 -6.01 -5.87
C LEU A 106 -0.78 -7.11 -5.85
N ILE A 107 -1.60 -7.21 -6.90
CA ILE A 107 -2.66 -8.23 -6.97
C ILE A 107 -2.04 -9.63 -7.02
N VAL A 108 -1.11 -9.86 -7.94
CA VAL A 108 -0.45 -11.16 -8.10
C VAL A 108 0.33 -11.53 -6.84
N GLY A 109 1.09 -10.60 -6.26
CA GLY A 109 1.84 -10.81 -5.03
C GLY A 109 0.93 -11.15 -3.85
N THR A 110 -0.16 -10.40 -3.67
CA THR A 110 -1.13 -10.66 -2.60
C THR A 110 -1.75 -12.05 -2.72
N VAL A 111 -2.27 -12.40 -3.91
CA VAL A 111 -2.89 -13.70 -4.15
C VAL A 111 -1.89 -14.84 -3.93
N ALA A 112 -0.67 -14.70 -4.43
CA ALA A 112 0.37 -15.71 -4.30
C ALA A 112 0.80 -15.91 -2.82
N ILE A 113 1.03 -14.83 -2.06
CA ILE A 113 1.39 -14.91 -0.63
C ILE A 113 0.24 -15.52 0.17
N VAL A 114 -0.99 -15.09 -0.05
CA VAL A 114 -2.16 -15.66 0.65
C VAL A 114 -2.31 -17.14 0.33
N ALA A 115 -2.14 -17.56 -0.92
CA ALA A 115 -2.24 -18.96 -1.32
C ALA A 115 -1.15 -19.85 -0.70
N LEU A 116 0.09 -19.35 -0.64
CA LEU A 116 1.22 -20.09 -0.07
C LEU A 116 1.16 -20.20 1.46
N GLU A 117 0.72 -19.12 2.14
CA GLU A 117 0.76 -19.03 3.60
C GLU A 117 -0.59 -19.27 4.28
N TRP A 118 -1.60 -19.70 3.54
CA TRP A 118 -2.96 -19.89 4.06
C TRP A 118 -3.03 -20.79 5.29
N ASN A 119 -2.27 -21.87 5.27
CA ASN A 119 -2.22 -22.88 6.33
C ASN A 119 -0.89 -22.86 7.13
N ASN A 120 0.00 -21.91 6.83
CA ASN A 120 1.31 -21.79 7.46
C ASN A 120 1.38 -20.52 8.32
N ALA A 121 2.07 -19.48 7.92
CA ALA A 121 2.26 -18.26 8.69
C ALA A 121 0.94 -17.55 9.05
N PHE A 122 -0.12 -17.73 8.25
CA PHE A 122 -1.45 -17.18 8.51
C PHE A 122 -2.42 -18.20 9.16
N ALA A 123 -1.93 -19.33 9.63
CA ALA A 123 -2.75 -20.30 10.33
C ALA A 123 -3.37 -19.69 11.61
N GLY A 124 -4.67 -19.89 11.81
CA GLY A 124 -5.38 -19.33 12.98
C GLY A 124 -5.90 -17.90 12.82
N MET A 125 -5.53 -17.16 11.75
CA MET A 125 -6.08 -15.84 11.47
C MET A 125 -7.45 -15.93 10.78
N SER A 126 -8.30 -14.91 10.99
CA SER A 126 -9.55 -14.75 10.25
C SER A 126 -9.27 -14.62 8.74
N ALA A 127 -10.23 -15.03 7.89
CA ALA A 127 -10.09 -14.90 6.44
C ALA A 127 -9.80 -13.45 6.01
N THR A 128 -10.44 -12.48 6.65
CA THR A 128 -10.20 -11.04 6.40
C THR A 128 -8.77 -10.65 6.74
N ASP A 129 -8.27 -11.10 7.89
CA ASP A 129 -6.91 -10.79 8.34
C ASP A 129 -5.86 -11.38 7.40
N LYS A 130 -6.09 -12.61 6.90
CA LYS A 130 -5.22 -13.26 5.91
C LYS A 130 -5.05 -12.41 4.64
N TRP A 131 -6.14 -11.85 4.13
CA TRP A 131 -6.09 -10.99 2.96
C TRP A 131 -5.37 -9.66 3.23
N VAL A 132 -5.64 -9.05 4.39
CA VAL A 132 -4.97 -7.80 4.79
C VAL A 132 -3.47 -8.03 5.00
N GLN A 133 -3.09 -9.11 5.68
CA GLN A 133 -1.70 -9.48 5.89
C GLN A 133 -1.00 -9.84 4.58
N GLY A 134 -1.67 -10.57 3.68
CA GLY A 134 -1.15 -10.88 2.36
C GLY A 134 -0.89 -9.61 1.54
N PHE A 135 -1.82 -8.66 1.54
CA PHE A 135 -1.67 -7.38 0.86
C PHE A 135 -0.52 -6.55 1.44
N PHE A 136 -0.43 -6.48 2.77
CA PHE A 136 0.65 -5.78 3.45
C PHE A 136 2.02 -6.40 3.10
N ASN A 137 2.15 -7.73 3.23
CA ASN A 137 3.39 -8.44 2.93
C ASN A 137 3.74 -8.47 1.43
N ALA A 138 2.79 -8.26 0.52
CA ALA A 138 3.06 -8.04 -0.91
C ALA A 138 3.56 -6.61 -1.19
N THR A 139 3.16 -5.64 -0.37
CA THR A 139 3.56 -4.23 -0.52
C THR A 139 4.96 -3.98 0.04
N CYS A 140 5.30 -4.57 1.19
CA CYS A 140 6.55 -4.32 1.92
C CYS A 140 7.83 -4.66 1.16
N PRO A 141 7.95 -5.79 0.42
CA PRO A 141 9.19 -6.16 -0.29
C PRO A 141 9.59 -5.16 -1.36
N ARG A 142 8.67 -4.37 -1.88
CA ARG A 142 8.95 -3.45 -2.99
C ARG A 142 9.87 -2.31 -2.58
N THR A 143 9.76 -1.75 -1.38
CA THR A 143 10.63 -0.65 -0.94
C THR A 143 10.62 -0.39 0.57
N ALA A 144 9.69 -0.95 1.36
CA ALA A 144 9.35 -0.38 2.65
C ALA A 144 10.05 -1.01 3.87
N GLY A 145 10.50 -2.26 3.80
CA GLY A 145 11.21 -2.90 4.91
C GLY A 145 10.40 -3.18 6.18
N PHE A 146 9.07 -2.92 6.18
CA PHE A 146 8.21 -3.32 7.29
C PHE A 146 7.92 -4.82 7.27
N SER A 147 7.76 -5.43 8.45
CA SER A 147 7.29 -6.80 8.59
C SER A 147 6.13 -6.87 9.58
N SER A 148 5.09 -7.61 9.24
CA SER A 148 3.96 -7.89 10.13
C SER A 148 4.05 -9.26 10.78
N VAL A 149 4.82 -10.16 10.18
CA VAL A 149 5.07 -11.53 10.67
C VAL A 149 6.57 -11.73 10.63
N GLY A 150 7.09 -12.52 11.57
CA GLY A 150 8.53 -12.84 11.60
C GLY A 150 8.96 -13.51 10.29
N MET A 151 10.04 -13.03 9.68
CA MET A 151 10.57 -13.60 8.42
C MET A 151 10.87 -15.10 8.51
N THR A 152 11.12 -15.61 9.72
CA THR A 152 11.39 -17.02 9.99
C THR A 152 10.15 -17.91 9.93
N THR A 153 8.95 -17.35 10.00
CA THR A 153 7.69 -18.09 9.94
C THR A 153 7.18 -18.32 8.53
N PHE A 154 7.71 -17.56 7.55
CA PHE A 154 7.36 -17.73 6.14
C PHE A 154 8.01 -18.99 5.53
N SER A 155 7.28 -19.63 4.64
CA SER A 155 7.81 -20.73 3.82
C SER A 155 8.92 -20.26 2.89
N MET A 156 9.84 -21.17 2.55
CA MET A 156 10.93 -20.86 1.61
C MET A 156 10.41 -20.39 0.25
N GLN A 157 9.27 -20.88 -0.17
CA GLN A 157 8.61 -20.49 -1.43
C GLN A 157 8.14 -19.03 -1.38
N THR A 158 7.57 -18.60 -0.26
CA THR A 158 7.15 -17.20 -0.05
C THR A 158 8.35 -16.26 0.01
N LEU A 159 9.45 -16.67 0.64
CA LEU A 159 10.69 -15.87 0.64
C LEU A 159 11.26 -15.70 -0.77
N LEU A 160 11.28 -16.74 -1.58
CA LEU A 160 11.67 -16.65 -2.99
C LEU A 160 10.74 -15.73 -3.79
N LEU A 161 9.44 -15.83 -3.57
CA LEU A 161 8.47 -14.92 -4.19
C LEU A 161 8.72 -13.46 -3.80
N MET A 162 9.00 -13.19 -2.51
CA MET A 162 9.35 -11.85 -2.05
C MET A 162 10.60 -11.31 -2.73
N VAL A 163 11.63 -12.12 -2.93
CA VAL A 163 12.84 -11.74 -3.67
C VAL A 163 12.51 -11.38 -5.12
N ILE A 164 11.62 -12.13 -5.78
CA ILE A 164 11.16 -11.82 -7.14
C ILE A 164 10.37 -10.50 -7.17
N LEU A 165 9.55 -10.22 -6.17
CA LEU A 165 8.78 -8.97 -6.07
C LEU A 165 9.68 -7.74 -5.78
N MET A 166 10.91 -7.94 -5.28
CA MET A 166 11.91 -6.88 -5.05
C MET A 166 12.63 -6.45 -6.34
N MET A 167 12.66 -7.31 -7.36
CA MET A 167 13.30 -7.01 -8.66
C MET A 167 12.41 -6.14 -9.54
#